data_7eb5e91e8b3edd23662c7514f5c8702a
#
_entry.id   7eb5e91e8b3edd23662c7514f5c8702a
#
_cell.length_a   1.000
_cell.length_b   1.000
_cell.length_c   1.000
_cell.angle_alpha   90.00
_cell.angle_beta   90.00
_cell.angle_gamma   90.00
#
_symmetry.space_group_name_H-M   'P 1'
#
loop_
_entity.id
_entity.type
_entity.pdbx_description
1 polymer ?
#
loop_
_entity_poly.entity_id
_entity_poly.type
_entity_poly.pdbx_seq_one_letter_code
_entity_poly.pdbx_strand_id
1 'polypeptide(L)'
;MYGLCDCNNFYASCERVFRPDLVGRPVVVLSNNDGCIIARSNAAKALGIGMGPPFYQIRPLIDRGLVTVFSANFALYGDLSRRVMATLRSLVPGIEVYSIDEAFFDLRGMAEPLDELGRSIGRTIRRNVGIPVSIGIAPTKTLAKIASKLAKQYPRLNGCCYMHRPEDITKVLRKFPLLDVWGIGRRYGRMFDRMGLRTAQQFVELPQEWVRARMGVVGLRTWNELQGMECISFEHMPPRKQQITLSRSFPHEIHTLEELDPIVAEFASMCAEKLRGEGSVCREVHCYLFTNRHREDQPQRYETSLQLLPEPTDSTLEIVRQARIALRQVFQPGYGYKKAGVILSQTAPRSGLQGSLFTPDSHEKHARLMAVLDSVNKVCGRGTLVVAAQGTEPFRMNREHLSPRYTTDWKELLVVKAGPKGEK
;
A
#
# COMPACT_ATOMS: atom_id res chain seq x y z
N MET A 1 1.92 20.38 -16.77
CA MET A 1 1.48 19.04 -17.20
C MET A 1 2.02 18.00 -16.23
N TYR A 2 1.21 17.03 -15.88
CA TYR A 2 1.56 15.92 -15.00
C TYR A 2 1.43 14.60 -15.72
N GLY A 3 2.37 13.70 -15.50
CA GLY A 3 2.25 12.31 -15.89
C GLY A 3 1.91 11.44 -14.69
N LEU A 4 1.19 10.34 -14.93
CA LEU A 4 1.01 9.23 -14.00
C LEU A 4 1.51 7.94 -14.65
N CYS A 5 2.40 7.24 -13.96
CA CYS A 5 2.79 5.87 -14.29
C CYS A 5 2.04 4.91 -13.33
N ASP A 6 1.24 4.01 -13.88
CA ASP A 6 0.45 2.99 -13.15
C ASP A 6 0.90 1.59 -13.60
N CYS A 7 1.36 0.77 -12.67
CA CYS A 7 1.77 -0.60 -12.97
C CYS A 7 0.55 -1.51 -13.12
N ASN A 8 0.40 -2.11 -14.31
CA ASN A 8 -0.76 -2.91 -14.65
C ASN A 8 -0.83 -4.21 -13.86
N ASN A 9 -1.92 -4.38 -13.06
CA ASN A 9 -2.14 -5.58 -12.23
C ASN A 9 -0.90 -5.93 -11.37
N PHE A 10 -0.30 -4.96 -10.72
CA PHE A 10 1.06 -4.94 -10.20
C PHE A 10 1.49 -6.25 -9.55
N TYR A 11 0.86 -6.71 -8.48
CA TYR A 11 1.29 -7.92 -7.76
C TYR A 11 1.25 -9.17 -8.66
N ALA A 12 0.19 -9.34 -9.43
CA ALA A 12 0.11 -10.46 -10.39
C ALA A 12 1.15 -10.33 -11.50
N SER A 13 1.54 -9.12 -11.88
CA SER A 13 2.61 -8.89 -12.85
C SER A 13 3.99 -9.17 -12.25
N CYS A 14 4.22 -8.85 -10.97
CA CYS A 14 5.45 -9.21 -10.25
C CYS A 14 5.69 -10.73 -10.25
N GLU A 15 4.65 -11.52 -9.94
CA GLU A 15 4.76 -12.98 -9.98
C GLU A 15 5.09 -13.50 -11.39
N ARG A 16 4.50 -12.91 -12.41
CA ARG A 16 4.72 -13.33 -13.81
C ARG A 16 6.09 -12.97 -14.37
N VAL A 17 6.80 -12.00 -13.79
CA VAL A 17 8.18 -11.68 -14.19
C VAL A 17 9.08 -12.93 -14.07
N PHE A 18 8.89 -13.72 -13.01
CA PHE A 18 9.68 -14.93 -12.71
C PHE A 18 8.99 -16.23 -13.13
N ARG A 19 7.77 -16.14 -13.63
CA ARG A 19 6.95 -17.26 -14.10
C ARG A 19 6.35 -16.91 -15.48
N PRO A 20 7.18 -16.89 -16.54
CA PRO A 20 6.71 -16.55 -17.89
C PRO A 20 5.66 -17.54 -18.43
N ASP A 21 5.64 -18.78 -17.92
CA ASP A 21 4.59 -19.77 -18.18
C ASP A 21 3.17 -19.31 -17.79
N LEU A 22 3.06 -18.32 -16.91
CA LEU A 22 1.78 -17.74 -16.45
C LEU A 22 1.33 -16.53 -17.29
N VAL A 23 2.07 -16.15 -18.32
CA VAL A 23 1.64 -15.08 -19.24
C VAL A 23 0.37 -15.52 -19.97
N GLY A 24 -0.68 -14.68 -19.93
CA GLY A 24 -1.99 -15.02 -20.49
C GLY A 24 -2.87 -15.90 -19.60
N ARG A 25 -2.35 -16.49 -18.52
CA ARG A 25 -3.12 -17.33 -17.60
C ARG A 25 -3.79 -16.52 -16.48
N PRO A 26 -4.90 -17.03 -15.91
CA PRO A 26 -5.52 -16.44 -14.73
C PRO A 26 -4.62 -16.57 -13.50
N VAL A 27 -4.23 -15.42 -12.95
CA VAL A 27 -3.41 -15.33 -11.74
C VAL A 27 -4.10 -14.41 -10.75
N VAL A 28 -4.15 -14.82 -9.49
CA VAL A 28 -4.63 -14.02 -8.37
C VAL A 28 -3.59 -13.98 -7.25
N VAL A 29 -3.57 -12.88 -6.50
CA VAL A 29 -2.73 -12.72 -5.31
C VAL A 29 -3.63 -12.45 -4.12
N LEU A 30 -3.38 -13.15 -3.02
CA LEU A 30 -4.13 -13.08 -1.79
C LEU A 30 -3.54 -12.04 -0.82
N SER A 31 -4.37 -11.54 0.08
CA SER A 31 -3.96 -10.66 1.17
C SER A 31 -3.22 -11.43 2.27
N ASN A 32 -2.82 -10.74 3.34
CA ASN A 32 -2.30 -11.38 4.54
C ASN A 32 -3.24 -12.50 5.03
N ASN A 33 -2.66 -13.59 5.52
CA ASN A 33 -3.35 -14.82 5.94
C ASN A 33 -4.21 -15.46 4.84
N ASP A 34 -3.83 -15.28 3.59
CA ASP A 34 -4.54 -15.81 2.42
C ASP A 34 -6.06 -15.53 2.43
N GLY A 35 -6.44 -14.37 3.01
CA GLY A 35 -7.84 -14.07 3.31
C GLY A 35 -8.68 -13.69 2.10
N CYS A 36 -8.25 -12.68 1.33
CA CYS A 36 -9.03 -12.09 0.23
C CYS A 36 -8.14 -11.81 -0.99
N ILE A 37 -8.74 -11.74 -2.16
CA ILE A 37 -8.06 -11.40 -3.41
C ILE A 37 -7.73 -9.89 -3.43
N ILE A 38 -6.44 -9.55 -3.53
CA ILE A 38 -5.96 -8.16 -3.61
C ILE A 38 -5.35 -7.79 -4.95
N ALA A 39 -5.02 -8.77 -5.79
CA ALA A 39 -4.61 -8.51 -7.17
C ALA A 39 -5.03 -9.68 -8.08
N ARG A 40 -5.19 -9.38 -9.38
CA ARG A 40 -5.64 -10.35 -10.38
C ARG A 40 -5.18 -9.93 -11.78
N SER A 41 -4.79 -10.93 -12.58
CA SER A 41 -4.45 -10.73 -13.98
C SER A 41 -5.69 -10.39 -14.83
N ASN A 42 -5.49 -9.88 -16.06
CA ASN A 42 -6.62 -9.63 -16.97
C ASN A 42 -7.38 -10.92 -17.31
N ALA A 43 -6.69 -12.05 -17.45
CA ALA A 43 -7.33 -13.35 -17.64
C ALA A 43 -8.21 -13.76 -16.45
N ALA A 44 -7.76 -13.49 -15.22
CA ALA A 44 -8.58 -13.72 -14.01
C ALA A 44 -9.80 -12.79 -13.95
N LYS A 45 -9.66 -11.52 -14.39
CA LYS A 45 -10.80 -10.59 -14.50
C LYS A 45 -11.83 -11.08 -15.54
N ALA A 46 -11.36 -11.64 -16.67
CA ALA A 46 -12.24 -12.20 -17.71
C ALA A 46 -13.05 -13.43 -17.23
N LEU A 47 -12.54 -14.17 -16.23
CA LEU A 47 -13.29 -15.23 -15.53
C LEU A 47 -14.31 -14.70 -14.51
N GLY A 48 -14.53 -13.38 -14.44
CA GLY A 48 -15.46 -12.77 -13.49
C GLY A 48 -14.96 -12.65 -12.06
N ILE A 49 -13.67 -12.97 -11.79
CA ILE A 49 -13.12 -12.86 -10.44
C ILE A 49 -13.07 -11.40 -10.01
N GLY A 50 -13.79 -11.04 -8.93
CA GLY A 50 -13.86 -9.69 -8.37
C GLY A 50 -12.61 -9.28 -7.59
N MET A 51 -12.54 -8.01 -7.14
CA MET A 51 -11.56 -7.52 -6.17
C MET A 51 -12.15 -7.59 -4.78
N GLY A 52 -11.41 -8.22 -3.82
CA GLY A 52 -11.80 -8.30 -2.43
C GLY A 52 -12.62 -9.51 -1.99
N PRO A 53 -13.12 -10.42 -2.87
CA PRO A 53 -13.80 -11.61 -2.38
C PRO A 53 -12.87 -12.48 -1.54
N PRO A 54 -13.42 -13.15 -0.50
CA PRO A 54 -12.68 -14.13 0.28
C PRO A 54 -12.16 -15.29 -0.58
N PHE A 55 -11.00 -15.82 -0.21
CA PHE A 55 -10.32 -16.90 -0.94
C PHE A 55 -11.20 -18.13 -1.17
N TYR A 56 -11.99 -18.54 -0.17
CA TYR A 56 -12.86 -19.72 -0.26
C TYR A 56 -13.87 -19.65 -1.41
N GLN A 57 -14.28 -18.44 -1.84
CA GLN A 57 -15.25 -18.28 -2.93
C GLN A 57 -14.69 -18.66 -4.30
N ILE A 58 -13.38 -18.62 -4.48
CA ILE A 58 -12.73 -18.98 -5.75
C ILE A 58 -12.11 -20.39 -5.72
N ARG A 59 -12.15 -21.07 -4.56
CA ARG A 59 -11.57 -22.40 -4.40
C ARG A 59 -12.02 -23.40 -5.48
N PRO A 60 -13.29 -23.46 -5.90
CA PRO A 60 -13.71 -24.35 -6.99
C PRO A 60 -13.02 -24.10 -8.34
N LEU A 61 -12.59 -22.87 -8.62
CA LEU A 61 -11.83 -22.56 -9.83
C LEU A 61 -10.38 -23.02 -9.72
N ILE A 62 -9.83 -22.96 -8.52
CA ILE A 62 -8.46 -23.41 -8.21
C ILE A 62 -8.36 -24.92 -8.29
N ASP A 63 -9.29 -25.62 -7.66
CA ASP A 63 -9.35 -27.10 -7.64
C ASP A 63 -9.47 -27.69 -9.05
N ARG A 64 -10.05 -26.93 -10.00
CA ARG A 64 -10.10 -27.26 -11.43
C ARG A 64 -8.84 -26.86 -12.21
N GLY A 65 -7.82 -26.29 -11.56
CA GLY A 65 -6.59 -25.83 -12.21
C GLY A 65 -6.77 -24.60 -13.14
N LEU A 66 -7.90 -23.90 -13.06
CA LEU A 66 -8.21 -22.75 -13.91
C LEU A 66 -7.55 -21.46 -13.47
N VAL A 67 -7.11 -21.36 -12.21
CA VAL A 67 -6.54 -20.15 -11.61
C VAL A 67 -5.29 -20.51 -10.81
N THR A 68 -4.20 -19.80 -11.06
CA THR A 68 -2.99 -19.87 -10.24
C THR A 68 -3.08 -18.85 -9.12
N VAL A 69 -2.77 -19.29 -7.91
CA VAL A 69 -2.87 -18.49 -6.68
C VAL A 69 -1.49 -18.25 -6.09
N PHE A 70 -1.27 -17.03 -5.59
CA PHE A 70 -0.10 -16.67 -4.80
C PHE A 70 -0.53 -15.99 -3.50
N SER A 71 0.16 -16.29 -2.41
CA SER A 71 0.15 -15.47 -1.20
C SER A 71 0.92 -14.18 -1.44
N ALA A 72 0.56 -13.08 -0.77
CA ALA A 72 1.24 -11.81 -0.96
C ALA A 72 2.74 -11.89 -0.58
N ASN A 73 3.62 -11.66 -1.55
CA ASN A 73 5.07 -11.56 -1.39
C ASN A 73 5.50 -10.08 -1.40
N PHE A 74 5.19 -9.36 -0.32
CA PHE A 74 5.46 -7.92 -0.24
C PHE A 74 6.95 -7.55 -0.32
N ALA A 75 7.86 -8.48 0.02
CA ALA A 75 9.30 -8.27 -0.15
C ALA A 75 9.66 -8.16 -1.64
N LEU A 76 9.17 -9.10 -2.44
CA LEU A 76 9.33 -9.10 -3.90
C LEU A 76 8.66 -7.87 -4.54
N TYR A 77 7.42 -7.56 -4.15
CA TYR A 77 6.67 -6.45 -4.73
C TYR A 77 7.31 -5.10 -4.40
N GLY A 78 7.81 -4.95 -3.17
CA GLY A 78 8.55 -3.75 -2.77
C GLY A 78 9.86 -3.55 -3.52
N ASP A 79 10.57 -4.63 -3.84
CA ASP A 79 11.80 -4.57 -4.64
C ASP A 79 11.50 -4.19 -6.10
N LEU A 80 10.53 -4.85 -6.74
CA LEU A 80 10.14 -4.51 -8.11
C LEU A 80 9.57 -3.09 -8.23
N SER A 81 8.80 -2.63 -7.24
CA SER A 81 8.36 -1.24 -7.14
C SER A 81 9.55 -0.28 -7.14
N ARG A 82 10.55 -0.51 -6.27
CA ARG A 82 11.76 0.34 -6.22
C ARG A 82 12.47 0.41 -7.56
N ARG A 83 12.56 -0.73 -8.30
CA ARG A 83 13.17 -0.78 -9.64
C ARG A 83 12.37 0.01 -10.68
N VAL A 84 11.03 -0.08 -10.66
CA VAL A 84 10.15 0.74 -11.51
C VAL A 84 10.36 2.21 -11.21
N MET A 85 10.30 2.60 -9.91
CA MET A 85 10.46 4.00 -9.50
C MET A 85 11.87 4.55 -9.81
N ALA A 86 12.92 3.74 -9.66
CA ALA A 86 14.28 4.12 -10.02
C ALA A 86 14.42 4.32 -11.55
N THR A 87 13.84 3.42 -12.35
CA THR A 87 13.81 3.55 -13.81
C THR A 87 13.04 4.80 -14.24
N LEU A 88 11.86 5.03 -13.65
CA LEU A 88 11.09 6.24 -13.96
C LEU A 88 11.88 7.52 -13.60
N ARG A 89 12.54 7.54 -12.43
CA ARG A 89 13.35 8.68 -11.97
C ARG A 89 14.51 9.03 -12.92
N SER A 90 15.05 8.04 -13.65
CA SER A 90 16.11 8.31 -14.64
C SER A 90 15.60 8.86 -15.98
N LEU A 91 14.27 8.89 -16.20
CA LEU A 91 13.66 9.29 -17.46
C LEU A 91 12.92 10.63 -17.40
N VAL A 92 12.64 11.14 -16.19
CA VAL A 92 11.88 12.37 -15.97
C VAL A 92 12.52 13.24 -14.88
N PRO A 93 12.32 14.57 -14.89
CA PRO A 93 12.96 15.50 -13.97
C PRO A 93 12.62 15.26 -12.49
N GLY A 94 11.40 14.82 -12.19
CA GLY A 94 10.95 14.58 -10.83
C GLY A 94 9.82 13.58 -10.75
N ILE A 95 9.81 12.79 -9.69
CA ILE A 95 8.73 11.84 -9.41
C ILE A 95 8.18 12.04 -7.99
N GLU A 96 6.88 11.83 -7.85
CA GLU A 96 6.16 11.72 -6.59
C GLU A 96 5.59 10.31 -6.48
N VAL A 97 6.16 9.48 -5.61
CA VAL A 97 5.68 8.10 -5.39
C VAL A 97 4.37 8.16 -4.60
N TYR A 98 3.27 7.88 -5.27
CA TYR A 98 1.93 7.93 -4.69
C TYR A 98 1.56 6.61 -3.98
N SER A 99 1.93 5.48 -4.57
CA SER A 99 1.70 4.14 -4.01
C SER A 99 2.82 3.18 -4.40
N ILE A 100 2.67 1.90 -4.05
CA ILE A 100 3.62 0.85 -4.43
C ILE A 100 3.66 0.62 -5.95
N ASP A 101 2.59 0.98 -6.66
CA ASP A 101 2.40 0.73 -8.10
C ASP A 101 2.10 1.98 -8.93
N GLU A 102 2.00 3.16 -8.30
CA GLU A 102 1.72 4.42 -8.98
C GLU A 102 2.71 5.53 -8.59
N ALA A 103 3.16 6.28 -9.56
CA ALA A 103 3.93 7.52 -9.34
C ALA A 103 3.51 8.61 -10.29
N PHE A 104 3.31 9.81 -9.76
CA PHE A 104 3.21 11.02 -10.58
C PHE A 104 4.61 11.50 -10.98
N PHE A 105 4.69 12.17 -12.09
CA PHE A 105 5.91 12.83 -12.55
C PHE A 105 5.61 14.18 -13.19
N ASP A 106 6.52 15.11 -13.01
CA ASP A 106 6.40 16.47 -13.49
C ASP A 106 6.96 16.57 -14.92
N LEU A 107 6.16 17.13 -15.82
CA LEU A 107 6.53 17.36 -17.22
C LEU A 107 6.60 18.84 -17.57
N ARG A 108 6.53 19.74 -16.59
CA ARG A 108 6.66 21.17 -16.83
C ARG A 108 8.05 21.48 -17.36
N GLY A 109 8.12 22.25 -18.44
CA GLY A 109 9.37 22.60 -19.10
C GLY A 109 9.95 21.52 -20.03
N MET A 110 9.32 20.36 -20.17
CA MET A 110 9.72 19.37 -21.16
C MET A 110 9.12 19.70 -22.54
N ALA A 111 9.92 19.47 -23.57
CA ALA A 111 9.47 19.66 -24.95
C ALA A 111 8.54 18.53 -25.41
N GLU A 112 7.58 18.83 -26.27
CA GLU A 112 6.76 17.82 -26.96
C GLU A 112 7.62 17.05 -27.99
N PRO A 113 7.22 15.81 -28.35
CA PRO A 113 5.91 15.17 -28.12
C PRO A 113 5.86 14.32 -26.84
N LEU A 114 5.02 14.75 -25.89
CA LEU A 114 4.89 14.07 -24.59
C LEU A 114 4.26 12.68 -24.67
N ASP A 115 3.47 12.41 -25.71
CA ASP A 115 2.88 11.08 -25.93
C ASP A 115 3.93 10.03 -26.37
N GLU A 116 4.95 10.45 -27.14
CA GLU A 116 6.09 9.58 -27.48
C GLU A 116 6.97 9.32 -26.28
N LEU A 117 7.22 10.36 -25.45
CA LEU A 117 7.90 10.22 -24.17
C LEU A 117 7.16 9.20 -23.28
N GLY A 118 5.84 9.33 -23.12
CA GLY A 118 5.05 8.41 -22.31
C GLY A 118 5.15 6.96 -22.82
N ARG A 119 5.05 6.74 -24.13
CA ARG A 119 5.25 5.41 -24.73
C ARG A 119 6.68 4.89 -24.52
N SER A 120 7.68 5.75 -24.62
CA SER A 120 9.08 5.39 -24.37
C SER A 120 9.32 4.97 -22.92
N ILE A 121 8.76 5.72 -21.95
CA ILE A 121 8.78 5.36 -20.52
C ILE A 121 8.20 3.95 -20.32
N GLY A 122 7.02 3.68 -20.88
CA GLY A 122 6.35 2.39 -20.77
C GLY A 122 7.18 1.22 -21.33
N ARG A 123 7.79 1.41 -22.51
CA ARG A 123 8.69 0.42 -23.12
C ARG A 123 9.94 0.18 -22.27
N THR A 124 10.56 1.25 -21.76
CA THR A 124 11.79 1.16 -20.97
C THR A 124 11.55 0.43 -19.64
N ILE A 125 10.47 0.75 -18.91
CA ILE A 125 10.11 0.06 -17.68
C ILE A 125 9.83 -1.42 -17.95
N ARG A 126 9.06 -1.72 -18.99
CA ARG A 126 8.77 -3.11 -19.36
C ARG A 126 10.03 -3.89 -19.73
N ARG A 127 10.97 -3.28 -20.48
CA ARG A 127 12.24 -3.90 -20.86
C ARG A 127 13.15 -4.14 -19.65
N ASN A 128 13.29 -3.15 -18.77
CA ASN A 128 14.28 -3.17 -17.69
C ASN A 128 13.80 -3.92 -16.45
N VAL A 129 12.47 -3.90 -16.18
CA VAL A 129 11.89 -4.47 -14.95
C VAL A 129 10.92 -5.62 -15.23
N GLY A 130 10.41 -5.73 -16.47
CA GLY A 130 9.41 -6.75 -16.83
C GLY A 130 7.97 -6.36 -16.47
N ILE A 131 7.74 -5.23 -15.82
CA ILE A 131 6.40 -4.79 -15.38
C ILE A 131 5.74 -3.95 -16.48
N PRO A 132 4.55 -4.33 -16.96
CA PRO A 132 3.77 -3.50 -17.87
C PRO A 132 3.17 -2.32 -17.13
N VAL A 133 3.27 -1.12 -17.71
CA VAL A 133 2.72 0.10 -17.13
C VAL A 133 1.79 0.81 -18.11
N SER A 134 0.91 1.65 -17.59
CA SER A 134 0.07 2.58 -18.35
C SER A 134 0.42 4.01 -17.94
N ILE A 135 0.61 4.87 -18.93
CA ILE A 135 0.99 6.27 -18.72
C ILE A 135 -0.19 7.16 -19.05
N GLY A 136 -0.56 8.03 -18.13
CA GLY A 136 -1.53 9.10 -18.37
C GLY A 136 -0.87 10.45 -18.25
N ILE A 137 -1.03 11.33 -19.23
CA ILE A 137 -0.48 12.69 -19.24
C ILE A 137 -1.62 13.69 -19.40
N ALA A 138 -1.72 14.65 -18.47
CA ALA A 138 -2.80 15.64 -18.48
C ALA A 138 -2.40 16.92 -17.70
N PRO A 139 -3.20 18.00 -17.78
CA PRO A 139 -2.93 19.26 -17.08
C PRO A 139 -2.89 19.14 -15.56
N THR A 140 -3.67 18.21 -14.97
CA THR A 140 -3.80 18.00 -13.53
C THR A 140 -3.59 16.55 -13.14
N LYS A 141 -3.31 16.28 -11.87
CA LYS A 141 -3.14 14.92 -11.33
C LYS A 141 -4.41 14.06 -11.49
N THR A 142 -5.58 14.65 -11.24
CA THR A 142 -6.86 13.94 -11.39
C THR A 142 -7.12 13.55 -12.84
N LEU A 143 -6.86 14.44 -13.79
CA LEU A 143 -6.97 14.14 -15.21
C LEU A 143 -5.91 13.14 -15.68
N ALA A 144 -4.68 13.18 -15.12
CA ALA A 144 -3.64 12.20 -15.42
C ALA A 144 -4.03 10.78 -14.98
N LYS A 145 -4.74 10.63 -13.85
CA LYS A 145 -5.33 9.33 -13.43
C LYS A 145 -6.39 8.85 -14.40
N ILE A 146 -7.26 9.72 -14.87
CA ILE A 146 -8.25 9.38 -15.92
C ILE A 146 -7.53 8.93 -17.20
N ALA A 147 -6.54 9.70 -17.65
CA ALA A 147 -5.76 9.38 -18.84
C ALA A 147 -5.05 8.02 -18.72
N SER A 148 -4.41 7.72 -17.56
CA SER A 148 -3.78 6.42 -17.32
C SER A 148 -4.79 5.26 -17.36
N LYS A 149 -5.99 5.46 -16.80
CA LYS A 149 -7.06 4.45 -16.87
C LYS A 149 -7.51 4.20 -18.30
N LEU A 150 -7.61 5.24 -19.13
CA LEU A 150 -7.91 5.11 -20.55
C LEU A 150 -6.80 4.37 -21.30
N ALA A 151 -5.52 4.72 -21.02
CA ALA A 151 -4.37 4.04 -21.61
C ALA A 151 -4.36 2.53 -21.31
N LYS A 152 -4.84 2.14 -20.11
CA LYS A 152 -4.99 0.74 -19.67
C LYS A 152 -6.17 0.04 -20.33
N GLN A 153 -7.26 0.76 -20.60
CA GLN A 153 -8.52 0.22 -21.11
C GLN A 153 -8.52 0.09 -22.65
N TYR A 154 -7.90 1.03 -23.36
CA TYR A 154 -7.94 1.10 -24.82
C TYR A 154 -6.60 0.72 -25.47
N PRO A 155 -6.47 -0.48 -26.08
CA PRO A 155 -5.22 -0.94 -26.70
C PRO A 155 -4.68 -0.01 -27.79
N ARG A 156 -5.58 0.72 -28.47
CA ARG A 156 -5.22 1.70 -29.53
C ARG A 156 -4.31 2.83 -29.02
N LEU A 157 -4.33 3.11 -27.71
CA LEU A 157 -3.49 4.13 -27.08
C LEU A 157 -2.05 3.64 -26.82
N ASN A 158 -1.75 2.37 -27.08
CA ASN A 158 -0.41 1.79 -26.94
C ASN A 158 0.22 2.06 -25.56
N GLY A 159 -0.59 2.00 -24.50
CA GLY A 159 -0.16 2.17 -23.11
C GLY A 159 0.10 3.62 -22.69
N CYS A 160 -0.18 4.63 -23.53
CA CYS A 160 -0.06 6.03 -23.17
C CYS A 160 -1.26 6.85 -23.66
N CYS A 161 -1.84 7.66 -22.79
CA CYS A 161 -2.89 8.61 -23.13
C CYS A 161 -2.43 10.03 -22.78
N TYR A 162 -2.27 10.86 -23.79
CA TYR A 162 -1.97 12.29 -23.65
C TYR A 162 -3.23 13.11 -23.89
N MET A 163 -3.74 13.71 -22.82
CA MET A 163 -5.00 14.46 -22.80
C MET A 163 -4.71 15.91 -22.41
N HIS A 164 -4.62 16.82 -23.37
CA HIS A 164 -4.23 18.21 -23.16
C HIS A 164 -5.24 19.23 -23.70
N ARG A 165 -6.03 18.85 -24.71
CA ARG A 165 -7.00 19.77 -25.33
C ARG A 165 -8.29 19.79 -24.51
N PRO A 166 -8.85 21.00 -24.22
CA PRO A 166 -10.11 21.12 -23.48
C PRO A 166 -11.28 20.30 -24.07
N GLU A 167 -11.34 20.22 -25.40
CA GLU A 167 -12.38 19.49 -26.11
C GLU A 167 -12.26 17.97 -25.86
N ASP A 168 -11.04 17.44 -25.84
CA ASP A 168 -10.78 16.02 -25.58
C ASP A 168 -11.07 15.70 -24.12
N ILE A 169 -10.72 16.59 -23.18
CA ILE A 169 -11.06 16.46 -21.76
C ILE A 169 -12.58 16.38 -21.61
N THR A 170 -13.32 17.35 -22.13
CA THR A 170 -14.78 17.37 -22.07
C THR A 170 -15.39 16.11 -22.70
N LYS A 171 -14.89 15.67 -23.84
CA LYS A 171 -15.36 14.45 -24.52
C LYS A 171 -15.16 13.19 -23.69
N VAL A 172 -14.03 13.12 -22.98
CA VAL A 172 -13.74 12.04 -22.05
C VAL A 172 -14.66 12.11 -20.84
N LEU A 173 -14.78 13.27 -20.18
CA LEU A 173 -15.58 13.43 -18.96
C LEU A 173 -17.06 13.10 -19.18
N ARG A 174 -17.61 13.36 -20.37
CA ARG A 174 -19.00 13.00 -20.74
C ARG A 174 -19.26 11.49 -20.69
N LYS A 175 -18.22 10.66 -20.88
CA LYS A 175 -18.33 9.19 -20.91
C LYS A 175 -17.69 8.52 -19.70
N PHE A 176 -16.85 9.24 -18.96
CA PHE A 176 -16.11 8.67 -17.83
C PHE A 176 -17.02 8.50 -16.61
N PRO A 177 -17.12 7.27 -16.06
CA PRO A 177 -17.98 7.00 -14.92
C PRO A 177 -17.56 7.85 -13.70
N LEU A 178 -18.52 8.52 -13.08
CA LEU A 178 -18.27 9.40 -11.94
C LEU A 178 -17.66 8.65 -10.73
N LEU A 179 -18.08 7.41 -10.51
CA LEU A 179 -17.57 6.55 -9.43
C LEU A 179 -16.09 6.15 -9.60
N ASP A 180 -15.55 6.32 -10.81
CA ASP A 180 -14.17 6.02 -11.14
C ASP A 180 -13.24 7.22 -11.00
N VAL A 181 -13.78 8.40 -10.67
CA VAL A 181 -13.01 9.62 -10.45
C VAL A 181 -12.29 9.55 -9.11
N TRP A 182 -11.00 9.89 -9.14
CA TRP A 182 -10.18 9.95 -7.91
C TRP A 182 -10.77 10.93 -6.89
N GLY A 183 -10.92 10.47 -5.65
CA GLY A 183 -11.56 11.23 -4.59
C GLY A 183 -13.08 11.01 -4.44
N ILE A 184 -13.73 10.31 -5.39
CA ILE A 184 -15.15 9.96 -5.29
C ILE A 184 -15.27 8.51 -4.78
N GLY A 185 -15.37 8.38 -3.45
CA GLY A 185 -15.54 7.09 -2.79
C GLY A 185 -17.02 6.65 -2.69
N ARG A 186 -17.25 5.48 -2.07
CA ARG A 186 -18.58 4.85 -1.94
C ARG A 186 -19.64 5.77 -1.34
N ARG A 187 -19.29 6.65 -0.39
CA ARG A 187 -20.23 7.57 0.26
C ARG A 187 -20.77 8.60 -0.73
N TYR A 188 -19.87 9.28 -1.44
CA TYR A 188 -20.25 10.25 -2.46
C TYR A 188 -20.89 9.56 -3.65
N GLY A 189 -20.41 8.37 -4.03
CA GLY A 189 -21.02 7.57 -5.09
C GLY A 189 -22.51 7.31 -4.84
N ARG A 190 -22.90 6.87 -3.64
CA ARG A 190 -24.31 6.68 -3.29
C ARG A 190 -25.12 7.97 -3.32
N MET A 191 -24.52 9.09 -2.95
CA MET A 191 -25.17 10.41 -3.02
C MET A 191 -25.45 10.80 -4.47
N PHE A 192 -24.45 10.70 -5.33
CA PHE A 192 -24.57 11.02 -6.75
C PHE A 192 -25.52 10.08 -7.50
N ASP A 193 -25.52 8.81 -7.14
CA ASP A 193 -26.44 7.82 -7.72
C ASP A 193 -27.91 8.16 -7.44
N ARG A 194 -28.22 8.63 -6.22
CA ARG A 194 -29.56 9.16 -5.84
C ARG A 194 -29.96 10.43 -6.60
N MET A 195 -28.96 11.21 -7.03
CA MET A 195 -29.17 12.43 -7.82
C MET A 195 -29.22 12.14 -9.34
N GLY A 196 -29.02 10.88 -9.76
CA GLY A 196 -28.98 10.50 -11.16
C GLY A 196 -27.70 10.91 -11.89
N LEU A 197 -26.64 11.31 -11.17
CA LEU A 197 -25.36 11.73 -11.76
C LEU A 197 -24.48 10.49 -11.99
N ARG A 198 -24.12 10.27 -13.26
CA ARG A 198 -23.40 9.07 -13.70
C ARG A 198 -22.02 9.35 -14.28
N THR A 199 -21.78 10.56 -14.78
CA THR A 199 -20.56 10.91 -15.50
C THR A 199 -19.77 12.01 -14.79
N ALA A 200 -18.47 12.04 -15.03
CA ALA A 200 -17.60 13.07 -14.50
C ALA A 200 -18.00 14.48 -15.02
N GLN A 201 -18.54 14.57 -16.25
CA GLN A 201 -19.03 15.84 -16.80
C GLN A 201 -20.21 16.38 -16.01
N GLN A 202 -21.19 15.55 -15.65
CA GLN A 202 -22.32 15.97 -14.84
C GLN A 202 -21.90 16.50 -13.45
N PHE A 203 -20.80 15.95 -12.89
CA PHE A 203 -20.24 16.46 -11.64
C PHE A 203 -19.60 17.84 -11.83
N VAL A 204 -18.87 18.06 -12.92
CA VAL A 204 -18.25 19.35 -13.25
C VAL A 204 -19.32 20.45 -13.50
N GLU A 205 -20.50 20.08 -13.99
CA GLU A 205 -21.62 20.98 -14.24
C GLU A 205 -22.37 21.41 -12.95
N LEU A 206 -22.06 20.81 -11.81
CA LEU A 206 -22.64 21.23 -10.53
C LEU A 206 -22.11 22.61 -10.10
N PRO A 207 -22.94 23.44 -9.44
CA PRO A 207 -22.48 24.71 -8.90
C PRO A 207 -21.35 24.53 -7.90
N GLN A 208 -20.29 25.34 -8.00
CA GLN A 208 -19.13 25.31 -7.11
C GLN A 208 -19.51 25.37 -5.63
N GLU A 209 -20.45 26.24 -5.28
CA GLU A 209 -20.94 26.41 -3.92
C GLU A 209 -21.60 25.12 -3.38
N TRP A 210 -22.36 24.45 -4.22
CA TRP A 210 -22.95 23.17 -3.85
C TRP A 210 -21.89 22.10 -3.57
N VAL A 211 -20.87 22.00 -4.45
CA VAL A 211 -19.76 21.05 -4.26
C VAL A 211 -19.02 21.36 -2.97
N ARG A 212 -18.71 22.62 -2.71
CA ARG A 212 -18.04 23.06 -1.48
C ARG A 212 -18.85 22.73 -0.22
N ALA A 213 -20.15 22.98 -0.25
CA ALA A 213 -21.03 22.73 0.89
C ALA A 213 -21.19 21.23 1.21
N ARG A 214 -21.24 20.36 0.18
CA ARG A 214 -21.51 18.92 0.34
C ARG A 214 -20.25 18.06 0.48
N MET A 215 -19.15 18.46 -0.15
CA MET A 215 -17.93 17.67 -0.22
C MET A 215 -16.72 18.35 0.44
N GLY A 216 -16.87 19.58 0.88
CA GLY A 216 -15.81 20.37 1.48
C GLY A 216 -14.69 20.75 0.49
N VAL A 217 -13.54 21.17 1.01
CA VAL A 217 -12.40 21.62 0.21
C VAL A 217 -11.82 20.51 -0.68
N VAL A 218 -11.87 19.25 -0.23
CA VAL A 218 -11.33 18.12 -0.98
C VAL A 218 -12.15 17.85 -2.24
N GLY A 219 -13.48 17.87 -2.11
CA GLY A 219 -14.38 17.72 -3.26
C GLY A 219 -14.24 18.88 -4.25
N LEU A 220 -14.08 20.11 -3.73
CA LEU A 220 -13.84 21.29 -4.55
C LEU A 220 -12.53 21.21 -5.34
N ARG A 221 -11.45 20.69 -4.73
CA ARG A 221 -10.19 20.44 -5.43
C ARG A 221 -10.37 19.45 -6.58
N THR A 222 -11.06 18.32 -6.34
CA THR A 222 -11.37 17.35 -7.41
C THR A 222 -12.19 17.98 -8.53
N TRP A 223 -13.16 18.81 -8.20
CA TRP A 223 -14.01 19.52 -9.16
C TRP A 223 -13.20 20.49 -10.05
N ASN A 224 -12.29 21.27 -9.46
CA ASN A 224 -11.39 22.16 -10.18
C ASN A 224 -10.38 21.39 -11.05
N GLU A 225 -9.79 20.32 -10.49
CA GLU A 225 -8.81 19.47 -11.20
C GLU A 225 -9.41 18.85 -12.48
N LEU A 226 -10.67 18.44 -12.46
CA LEU A 226 -11.37 17.92 -13.64
C LEU A 226 -11.56 18.98 -14.73
N GLN A 227 -11.56 20.26 -14.38
CA GLN A 227 -11.64 21.38 -15.31
C GLN A 227 -10.26 21.85 -15.81
N GLY A 228 -9.19 21.16 -15.43
CA GLY A 228 -7.83 21.51 -15.82
C GLY A 228 -7.16 22.54 -14.91
N MET A 229 -7.78 22.94 -13.80
CA MET A 229 -7.20 23.85 -12.82
C MET A 229 -6.41 23.07 -11.76
N GLU A 230 -5.10 23.28 -11.72
CA GLU A 230 -4.21 22.62 -10.75
C GLU A 230 -4.55 23.04 -9.31
N CYS A 231 -4.94 22.09 -8.48
CA CYS A 231 -5.26 22.27 -7.06
C CYS A 231 -4.48 21.31 -6.15
N ILE A 232 -3.85 20.31 -6.72
CA ILE A 232 -3.04 19.32 -6.02
C ILE A 232 -1.61 19.45 -6.51
N SER A 233 -0.82 20.20 -5.76
CA SER A 233 0.59 20.49 -6.09
C SER A 233 1.44 19.22 -6.14
N PHE A 234 2.55 19.28 -6.85
CA PHE A 234 3.54 18.22 -6.90
C PHE A 234 4.39 18.23 -5.61
N GLU A 235 4.46 17.07 -4.94
CA GLU A 235 5.22 16.89 -3.71
C GLU A 235 6.64 16.40 -4.05
N HIS A 236 7.63 17.28 -4.01
CA HIS A 236 9.04 16.93 -4.24
C HIS A 236 9.62 16.07 -3.10
N MET A 237 9.17 16.31 -1.87
CA MET A 237 9.56 15.55 -0.70
C MET A 237 8.31 15.12 0.07
N PRO A 238 8.14 13.82 0.34
CA PRO A 238 7.00 13.37 1.12
C PRO A 238 7.05 13.96 2.54
N PRO A 239 5.91 14.39 3.08
CA PRO A 239 5.84 14.86 4.45
C PRO A 239 6.23 13.73 5.40
N ARG A 240 6.79 14.09 6.57
CA ARG A 240 7.10 13.13 7.62
C ARG A 240 5.83 12.41 8.06
N LYS A 241 5.92 11.10 8.28
CA LYS A 241 4.79 10.31 8.77
C LYS A 241 4.35 10.79 10.15
N GLN A 242 3.07 11.05 10.31
CA GLN A 242 2.49 11.49 11.58
C GLN A 242 2.21 10.31 12.52
N GLN A 243 2.14 9.09 11.98
CA GLN A 243 1.93 7.87 12.76
C GLN A 243 2.53 6.64 12.07
N ILE A 244 2.92 5.66 12.86
CA ILE A 244 3.36 4.35 12.40
C ILE A 244 2.41 3.30 12.96
N THR A 245 1.82 2.50 12.08
CA THR A 245 0.85 1.48 12.47
C THR A 245 1.29 0.11 12.00
N LEU A 246 1.16 -0.88 12.87
CA LEU A 246 1.20 -2.28 12.51
C LEU A 246 -0.03 -2.99 13.05
N SER A 247 -0.73 -3.72 12.21
CA SER A 247 -1.84 -4.55 12.62
C SER A 247 -1.92 -5.82 11.79
N ARG A 248 -2.44 -6.88 12.38
CA ARG A 248 -2.68 -8.15 11.69
C ARG A 248 -4.00 -8.76 12.13
N SER A 249 -4.72 -9.34 11.17
CA SER A 249 -5.80 -10.28 11.47
C SER A 249 -5.19 -11.63 11.78
N PHE A 250 -5.78 -12.37 12.69
CA PHE A 250 -5.33 -13.70 13.08
C PHE A 250 -5.95 -14.79 12.20
N PRO A 251 -5.26 -15.90 11.94
CA PRO A 251 -5.87 -17.05 11.26
C PRO A 251 -7.09 -17.57 12.02
N HIS A 252 -6.96 -17.71 13.33
CA HIS A 252 -7.99 -18.11 14.28
C HIS A 252 -8.28 -16.98 15.27
N GLU A 253 -9.42 -17.03 15.93
CA GLU A 253 -9.73 -16.08 17.01
C GLU A 253 -8.89 -16.42 18.24
N ILE A 254 -8.35 -15.39 18.90
CA ILE A 254 -7.55 -15.51 20.10
C ILE A 254 -8.39 -15.09 21.31
N HIS A 255 -8.39 -15.91 22.36
CA HIS A 255 -9.27 -15.75 23.50
C HIS A 255 -8.54 -15.38 24.80
N THR A 256 -7.21 -15.50 24.83
CA THR A 256 -6.41 -15.31 26.04
C THR A 256 -5.45 -14.13 25.93
N LEU A 257 -5.16 -13.52 27.07
CA LEU A 257 -4.19 -12.45 27.17
C LEU A 257 -2.76 -12.98 26.93
N GLU A 258 -2.48 -14.19 27.40
CA GLU A 258 -1.20 -14.87 27.28
C GLU A 258 -0.78 -15.07 25.84
N GLU A 259 -1.73 -15.37 24.95
CA GLU A 259 -1.49 -15.50 23.50
C GLU A 259 -1.33 -14.14 22.81
N LEU A 260 -2.09 -13.11 23.25
CA LEU A 260 -2.04 -11.78 22.64
C LEU A 260 -0.79 -10.98 23.03
N ASP A 261 -0.28 -11.16 24.26
CA ASP A 261 0.79 -10.35 24.83
C ASP A 261 2.09 -10.41 24.01
N PRO A 262 2.63 -11.58 23.64
CA PRO A 262 3.81 -11.67 22.78
C PRO A 262 3.58 -11.12 21.37
N ILE A 263 2.40 -11.29 20.81
CA ILE A 263 2.05 -10.78 19.47
C ILE A 263 2.04 -9.25 19.46
N VAL A 264 1.42 -8.63 20.47
CA VAL A 264 1.39 -7.17 20.59
C VAL A 264 2.79 -6.61 20.87
N ALA A 265 3.60 -7.32 21.67
CA ALA A 265 5.01 -6.96 21.89
C ALA A 265 5.82 -7.01 20.58
N GLU A 266 5.60 -8.01 19.74
CA GLU A 266 6.22 -8.09 18.41
C GLU A 266 5.78 -6.92 17.51
N PHE A 267 4.47 -6.60 17.47
CA PHE A 267 3.98 -5.48 16.67
C PHE A 267 4.56 -4.14 17.14
N ALA A 268 4.64 -3.93 18.44
CA ALA A 268 5.26 -2.75 19.04
C ALA A 268 6.75 -2.63 18.69
N SER A 269 7.48 -3.75 18.74
CA SER A 269 8.90 -3.80 18.37
C SER A 269 9.11 -3.46 16.90
N MET A 270 8.28 -3.99 16.02
CA MET A 270 8.33 -3.69 14.59
C MET A 270 7.95 -2.23 14.27
N CYS A 271 7.03 -1.63 15.04
CA CYS A 271 6.72 -0.20 14.92
C CYS A 271 7.91 0.66 15.37
N ALA A 272 8.58 0.30 16.48
CA ALA A 272 9.76 0.99 16.99
C ALA A 272 10.94 0.93 16.02
N GLU A 273 11.19 -0.23 15.39
CA GLU A 273 12.21 -0.40 14.35
C GLU A 273 11.95 0.56 13.16
N LYS A 274 10.70 0.64 12.68
CA LYS A 274 10.32 1.57 11.61
C LYS A 274 10.48 3.03 12.02
N LEU A 275 10.10 3.36 13.26
CA LEU A 275 10.21 4.71 13.81
C LEU A 275 11.68 5.18 13.81
N ARG A 276 12.60 4.32 14.27
CA ARG A 276 14.06 4.59 14.23
C ARG A 276 14.58 4.71 12.80
N GLY A 277 14.13 3.85 11.90
CA GLY A 277 14.49 3.91 10.47
C GLY A 277 14.11 5.23 9.80
N GLU A 278 13.12 5.96 10.34
CA GLU A 278 12.70 7.29 9.89
C GLU A 278 13.36 8.43 10.68
N GLY A 279 14.26 8.12 11.62
CA GLY A 279 14.88 9.13 12.49
C GLY A 279 13.84 9.87 13.34
N SER A 280 12.78 9.19 13.75
CA SER A 280 11.65 9.77 14.49
C SER A 280 11.51 9.13 15.87
N VAL A 281 10.85 9.86 16.77
CA VAL A 281 10.39 9.41 18.10
C VAL A 281 8.87 9.54 18.16
N CYS A 282 8.23 8.85 19.11
CA CYS A 282 6.79 9.00 19.37
C CYS A 282 6.52 9.35 20.84
N ARG A 283 5.36 9.95 21.12
CA ARG A 283 4.88 10.24 22.47
C ARG A 283 3.64 9.44 22.84
N GLU A 284 2.97 8.82 21.88
CA GLU A 284 1.75 8.05 22.09
C GLU A 284 1.91 6.64 21.58
N VAL A 285 1.45 5.69 22.37
CA VAL A 285 1.36 4.27 22.02
C VAL A 285 -0.08 3.81 22.20
N HIS A 286 -0.72 3.40 21.10
CA HIS A 286 -2.06 2.85 21.13
C HIS A 286 -2.00 1.35 20.90
N CYS A 287 -2.83 0.61 21.62
CA CYS A 287 -3.15 -0.77 21.32
C CYS A 287 -4.65 -0.91 21.09
N TYR A 288 -5.05 -1.70 20.10
CA TYR A 288 -6.45 -2.00 19.84
C TYR A 288 -6.68 -3.47 19.53
N LEU A 289 -7.88 -3.92 19.91
CA LEU A 289 -8.36 -5.28 19.67
C LEU A 289 -9.72 -5.23 18.98
N PHE A 290 -9.93 -6.12 17.99
CA PHE A 290 -11.20 -6.27 17.26
C PHE A 290 -11.62 -7.73 17.23
N THR A 291 -12.90 -7.98 17.48
CA THR A 291 -13.57 -9.25 17.18
C THR A 291 -13.85 -9.39 15.70
N ASN A 292 -14.36 -10.53 15.29
CA ASN A 292 -14.71 -10.79 13.89
C ASN A 292 -16.12 -10.25 13.57
N ARG A 293 -16.17 -9.03 13.02
CA ARG A 293 -17.44 -8.36 12.66
C ARG A 293 -18.34 -9.13 11.66
N HIS A 294 -17.85 -10.21 11.06
CA HIS A 294 -18.60 -11.05 10.15
C HIS A 294 -19.23 -12.27 10.85
N ARG A 295 -18.98 -12.43 12.14
CA ARG A 295 -19.55 -13.46 12.99
C ARG A 295 -20.66 -12.83 13.86
N GLU A 296 -21.88 -12.78 13.29
CA GLU A 296 -23.06 -12.23 13.97
C GLU A 296 -23.54 -13.09 15.15
N ASP A 297 -23.09 -14.35 15.19
CA ASP A 297 -23.33 -15.33 16.24
C ASP A 297 -22.48 -15.12 17.50
N GLN A 298 -21.55 -14.17 17.49
CA GLN A 298 -20.62 -13.90 18.59
C GLN A 298 -20.73 -12.45 19.08
N PRO A 299 -20.44 -12.20 20.38
CA PRO A 299 -20.42 -10.86 20.91
C PRO A 299 -19.32 -10.04 20.22
N GLN A 300 -19.67 -8.81 19.81
CA GLN A 300 -18.78 -7.92 19.10
C GLN A 300 -18.14 -6.89 20.04
N ARG A 301 -16.83 -6.70 19.89
CA ARG A 301 -16.07 -5.71 20.63
C ARG A 301 -15.02 -5.03 19.75
N TYR A 302 -14.94 -3.73 19.87
CA TYR A 302 -13.92 -2.88 19.29
C TYR A 302 -13.42 -1.93 20.36
N GLU A 303 -12.20 -2.09 20.80
CA GLU A 303 -11.63 -1.27 21.85
C GLU A 303 -10.21 -0.81 21.50
N THR A 304 -9.89 0.38 21.94
CA THR A 304 -8.56 0.96 21.83
C THR A 304 -8.17 1.62 23.15
N SER A 305 -6.92 1.49 23.54
CA SER A 305 -6.34 2.22 24.68
C SER A 305 -5.11 2.99 24.22
N LEU A 306 -4.93 4.17 24.81
CA LEU A 306 -3.82 5.08 24.59
C LEU A 306 -2.95 5.11 25.85
N GLN A 307 -1.65 4.98 25.66
CA GLN A 307 -0.64 5.26 26.67
C GLN A 307 0.20 6.47 26.26
N LEU A 308 0.35 7.41 27.15
CA LEU A 308 1.24 8.56 26.97
C LEU A 308 2.61 8.22 27.56
N LEU A 309 3.65 8.43 26.78
CA LEU A 309 5.03 8.35 27.23
C LEU A 309 5.41 9.65 27.96
N PRO A 310 6.09 9.59 29.10
CA PRO A 310 6.56 10.79 29.81
C PRO A 310 7.42 11.68 28.91
N GLU A 311 8.29 11.04 28.11
CA GLU A 311 9.14 11.68 27.11
C GLU A 311 9.01 10.98 25.76
N PRO A 312 9.18 11.71 24.66
CA PRO A 312 9.20 11.11 23.32
C PRO A 312 10.36 10.11 23.23
N THR A 313 10.10 8.90 22.72
CA THR A 313 11.10 7.83 22.64
C THR A 313 11.04 7.06 21.33
N ASP A 314 12.14 6.42 20.96
CA ASP A 314 12.24 5.39 19.92
C ASP A 314 12.70 4.02 20.47
N SER A 315 12.78 3.93 21.82
CA SER A 315 13.20 2.72 22.52
C SER A 315 12.14 1.62 22.38
N THR A 316 12.54 0.49 21.79
CA THR A 316 11.68 -0.70 21.72
C THR A 316 11.20 -1.16 23.09
N LEU A 317 12.04 -1.07 24.13
CA LEU A 317 11.69 -1.51 25.48
C LEU A 317 10.54 -0.68 26.07
N GLU A 318 10.60 0.63 25.92
CA GLU A 318 9.59 1.55 26.45
C GLU A 318 8.28 1.42 25.66
N ILE A 319 8.37 1.38 24.33
CA ILE A 319 7.20 1.24 23.45
C ILE A 319 6.49 -0.10 23.70
N VAL A 320 7.23 -1.22 23.80
CA VAL A 320 6.67 -2.54 24.13
C VAL A 320 6.00 -2.53 25.50
N ARG A 321 6.64 -1.94 26.51
CA ARG A 321 6.06 -1.82 27.86
C ARG A 321 4.71 -1.10 27.83
N GLN A 322 4.62 0.03 27.12
CA GLN A 322 3.37 0.79 27.04
C GLN A 322 2.31 0.07 26.20
N ALA A 323 2.70 -0.59 25.11
CA ALA A 323 1.77 -1.38 24.31
C ALA A 323 1.14 -2.53 25.11
N ARG A 324 1.93 -3.20 25.97
CA ARG A 324 1.43 -4.25 26.87
C ARG A 324 0.50 -3.73 27.96
N ILE A 325 0.76 -2.52 28.49
CA ILE A 325 -0.16 -1.86 29.43
C ILE A 325 -1.48 -1.54 28.73
N ALA A 326 -1.42 -0.95 27.52
CA ALA A 326 -2.60 -0.69 26.70
C ALA A 326 -3.39 -1.96 26.37
N LEU A 327 -2.69 -3.06 26.04
CA LEU A 327 -3.32 -4.36 25.77
C LEU A 327 -4.15 -4.85 26.94
N ARG A 328 -3.59 -4.80 28.18
CA ARG A 328 -4.31 -5.22 29.39
C ARG A 328 -5.55 -4.39 29.68
N GLN A 329 -5.59 -3.13 29.23
CA GLN A 329 -6.75 -2.27 29.40
C GLN A 329 -7.86 -2.56 28.41
N VAL A 330 -7.52 -3.00 27.17
CA VAL A 330 -8.52 -3.30 26.13
C VAL A 330 -8.97 -4.76 26.13
N PHE A 331 -8.15 -5.65 26.67
CA PHE A 331 -8.49 -7.07 26.74
C PHE A 331 -9.63 -7.31 27.74
N GLN A 332 -10.59 -8.12 27.32
CA GLN A 332 -11.68 -8.60 28.17
C GLN A 332 -11.89 -10.09 27.89
N PRO A 333 -11.93 -10.93 28.92
CA PRO A 333 -12.25 -12.36 28.79
C PRO A 333 -13.64 -12.56 28.16
N GLY A 334 -13.84 -13.68 27.48
CA GLY A 334 -15.13 -14.04 26.86
C GLY A 334 -15.31 -13.56 25.43
N TYR A 335 -14.36 -12.81 24.86
CA TYR A 335 -14.38 -12.40 23.46
C TYR A 335 -13.34 -13.17 22.64
N GLY A 336 -13.68 -13.46 21.37
CA GLY A 336 -12.75 -13.98 20.37
C GLY A 336 -12.17 -12.87 19.52
N TYR A 337 -10.91 -12.50 19.75
CA TYR A 337 -10.26 -11.42 19.03
C TYR A 337 -9.71 -11.91 17.68
N LYS A 338 -10.14 -11.25 16.62
CA LYS A 338 -9.73 -11.54 15.23
C LYS A 338 -8.60 -10.65 14.73
N LYS A 339 -8.38 -9.51 15.35
CA LYS A 339 -7.37 -8.55 14.92
C LYS A 339 -6.81 -7.78 16.10
N ALA A 340 -5.48 -7.59 16.11
CA ALA A 340 -4.80 -6.66 17.00
C ALA A 340 -3.94 -5.67 16.19
N GLY A 341 -3.64 -4.52 16.80
CA GLY A 341 -2.72 -3.56 16.23
C GLY A 341 -2.13 -2.60 17.24
N VAL A 342 -0.95 -2.09 16.89
CA VAL A 342 -0.24 -1.03 17.61
C VAL A 342 -0.10 0.17 16.70
N ILE A 343 -0.34 1.37 17.25
CA ILE A 343 -0.15 2.65 16.56
C ILE A 343 0.78 3.50 17.42
N LEU A 344 1.83 4.01 16.82
CA LEU A 344 2.68 5.05 17.38
C LEU A 344 2.28 6.37 16.75
N SER A 345 1.93 7.37 17.55
CA SER A 345 1.48 8.69 17.09
C SER A 345 2.19 9.82 17.84
N GLN A 346 1.87 11.07 17.52
CA GLN A 346 2.63 12.24 17.92
C GLN A 346 4.13 12.07 17.63
N THR A 347 4.45 11.76 16.37
CA THR A 347 5.83 11.58 15.93
C THR A 347 6.52 12.91 15.74
N ALA A 348 7.79 12.98 16.19
CA ALA A 348 8.66 14.14 16.05
C ALA A 348 10.05 13.70 15.54
N PRO A 349 10.85 14.64 14.96
CA PRO A 349 12.25 14.36 14.68
C PRO A 349 13.02 13.96 15.94
N ARG A 350 13.89 12.97 15.82
CA ARG A 350 14.81 12.62 16.92
C ARG A 350 15.80 13.75 17.24
N SER A 351 16.19 14.52 16.22
CA SER A 351 17.02 15.71 16.40
C SER A 351 16.19 16.84 17.01
N GLY A 352 16.61 17.36 18.16
CA GLY A 352 15.92 18.45 18.84
C GLY A 352 14.93 18.01 19.94
N LEU A 353 15.11 16.79 20.47
CA LEU A 353 14.38 16.38 21.66
C LEU A 353 14.77 17.25 22.85
N GLN A 354 13.78 17.84 23.49
CA GLN A 354 13.95 18.49 24.79
C GLN A 354 13.77 17.44 25.86
N GLY A 355 14.83 17.11 26.59
CA GLY A 355 14.78 16.23 27.76
C GLY A 355 14.09 16.93 28.94
N SER A 356 13.55 16.15 29.86
CA SER A 356 13.00 16.64 31.12
C SER A 356 14.11 16.73 32.20
N LEU A 357 14.12 17.79 32.94
CA LEU A 357 15.03 17.95 34.11
C LEU A 357 14.69 16.99 35.27
N PHE A 358 13.50 16.38 35.24
CA PHE A 358 12.97 15.57 36.33
C PHE A 358 13.01 14.06 36.05
N THR A 359 13.37 13.65 34.85
CA THR A 359 13.52 12.24 34.46
C THR A 359 14.99 11.88 34.31
N PRO A 360 15.44 10.72 34.84
CA PRO A 360 16.82 10.25 34.62
C PRO A 360 17.06 10.11 33.10
N ASP A 361 18.15 10.69 32.63
CA ASP A 361 18.54 10.59 31.22
C ASP A 361 18.94 9.15 30.86
N SER A 362 17.98 8.40 30.39
CA SER A 362 18.20 7.04 29.86
C SER A 362 18.34 7.02 28.33
N HIS A 363 18.17 8.17 27.67
CA HIS A 363 18.14 8.26 26.21
C HIS A 363 19.42 7.76 25.53
N GLU A 364 20.60 8.13 26.04
CA GLU A 364 21.85 7.64 25.47
C GLU A 364 22.03 6.13 25.62
N LYS A 365 21.72 5.58 26.80
CA LYS A 365 21.80 4.14 27.07
C LYS A 365 20.86 3.36 26.15
N HIS A 366 19.61 3.80 26.04
CA HIS A 366 18.62 3.20 25.13
C HIS A 366 19.04 3.33 23.67
N ALA A 367 19.56 4.48 23.25
CA ALA A 367 20.05 4.70 21.90
C ALA A 367 21.16 3.71 21.51
N ARG A 368 22.16 3.52 22.38
CA ARG A 368 23.25 2.54 22.18
C ARG A 368 22.69 1.12 22.07
N LEU A 369 21.80 0.73 22.98
CA LEU A 369 21.18 -0.59 22.99
C LEU A 369 20.36 -0.85 21.72
N MET A 370 19.56 0.13 21.28
CA MET A 370 18.76 0.00 20.06
C MET A 370 19.63 -0.08 18.82
N ALA A 371 20.73 0.66 18.77
CA ALA A 371 21.69 0.58 17.66
C ALA A 371 22.32 -0.81 17.54
N VAL A 372 22.69 -1.44 18.68
CA VAL A 372 23.20 -2.82 18.70
C VAL A 372 22.13 -3.80 18.26
N LEU A 373 20.90 -3.71 18.80
CA LEU A 373 19.77 -4.57 18.44
C LEU A 373 19.49 -4.50 16.93
N ASP A 374 19.41 -3.30 16.37
CA ASP A 374 19.15 -3.10 14.96
C ASP A 374 20.30 -3.60 14.08
N SER A 375 21.57 -3.41 14.52
CA SER A 375 22.75 -3.89 13.81
C SER A 375 22.81 -5.42 13.76
N VAL A 376 22.57 -6.11 14.87
CA VAL A 376 22.55 -7.57 14.93
C VAL A 376 21.45 -8.12 14.00
N ASN A 377 20.23 -7.56 14.07
CA ASN A 377 19.14 -8.00 13.23
C ASN A 377 19.34 -7.70 11.74
N LYS A 378 20.09 -6.66 11.41
CA LYS A 378 20.45 -6.34 10.03
C LYS A 378 21.49 -7.32 9.44
N VAL A 379 22.47 -7.71 10.24
CA VAL A 379 23.60 -8.57 9.80
C VAL A 379 23.23 -10.05 9.87
N CYS A 380 22.67 -10.49 11.00
CA CYS A 380 22.39 -11.90 11.28
C CYS A 380 20.99 -12.35 10.82
N GLY A 381 20.16 -11.42 10.38
CA GLY A 381 18.80 -11.68 9.97
C GLY A 381 17.76 -11.16 10.99
N ARG A 382 16.61 -10.80 10.47
CA ARG A 382 15.53 -10.21 11.28
C ARG A 382 15.04 -11.19 12.34
N GLY A 383 14.90 -10.71 13.57
CA GLY A 383 14.42 -11.53 14.70
C GLY A 383 15.50 -12.40 15.35
N THR A 384 16.79 -12.20 15.02
CA THR A 384 17.92 -12.86 15.70
C THR A 384 18.02 -12.40 17.17
N LEU A 385 17.86 -11.10 17.39
CA LEU A 385 17.80 -10.51 18.74
C LEU A 385 16.43 -9.85 18.93
N VAL A 386 15.70 -10.28 19.94
CA VAL A 386 14.36 -9.79 20.23
C VAL A 386 14.22 -9.39 21.71
N VAL A 387 13.23 -8.56 22.01
CA VAL A 387 12.86 -8.26 23.40
C VAL A 387 12.14 -9.47 23.98
N ALA A 388 12.50 -9.89 25.20
CA ALA A 388 11.97 -11.08 25.86
C ALA A 388 10.42 -11.14 25.88
N ALA A 389 9.75 -9.99 25.93
CA ALA A 389 8.30 -9.90 25.88
C ALA A 389 7.66 -10.45 24.60
N GLN A 390 8.44 -10.61 23.51
CA GLN A 390 7.96 -11.21 22.26
C GLN A 390 7.87 -12.74 22.29
N GLY A 391 8.39 -13.35 23.35
CA GLY A 391 8.49 -14.81 23.43
C GLY A 391 9.51 -15.39 22.47
N THR A 392 9.49 -16.71 22.33
CA THR A 392 10.41 -17.46 21.45
C THR A 392 9.79 -17.81 20.09
N GLU A 393 8.49 -17.74 19.98
CA GLU A 393 7.77 -18.07 18.74
C GLU A 393 7.20 -16.80 18.09
N PRO A 394 7.70 -16.42 16.89
CA PRO A 394 7.16 -15.27 16.18
C PRO A 394 5.74 -15.56 15.68
N PHE A 395 4.93 -14.50 15.61
CA PHE A 395 3.60 -14.61 15.01
C PHE A 395 3.69 -15.03 13.54
N ARG A 396 3.07 -16.16 13.21
CA ARG A 396 3.04 -16.71 11.85
C ARG A 396 1.73 -16.39 11.16
N MET A 397 1.84 -15.82 9.97
CA MET A 397 0.70 -15.63 9.06
C MET A 397 0.56 -16.84 8.13
N ASN A 398 -0.67 -17.21 7.78
CA ASN A 398 -0.88 -18.18 6.70
C ASN A 398 -0.39 -17.62 5.37
N ARG A 399 0.47 -18.39 4.68
CA ARG A 399 1.03 -18.08 3.38
C ARG A 399 1.33 -19.39 2.65
N GLU A 400 0.28 -20.13 2.31
CA GLU A 400 0.43 -21.47 1.74
C GLU A 400 0.89 -21.46 0.27
N HIS A 401 0.71 -20.30 -0.40
CA HIS A 401 1.04 -20.12 -1.83
C HIS A 401 2.14 -19.07 -2.03
N LEU A 402 3.06 -18.92 -1.06
CA LEU A 402 4.12 -17.93 -1.15
C LEU A 402 5.11 -18.30 -2.26
N SER A 403 5.37 -17.38 -3.17
CA SER A 403 6.42 -17.50 -4.17
C SER A 403 7.81 -17.33 -3.54
N PRO A 404 8.88 -17.86 -4.17
CA PRO A 404 10.25 -17.57 -3.74
C PRO A 404 10.58 -16.08 -3.73
N ARG A 405 11.54 -15.71 -2.90
CA ARG A 405 12.05 -14.33 -2.78
C ARG A 405 13.11 -14.01 -3.82
N TYR A 406 12.79 -14.25 -5.08
CA TYR A 406 13.66 -14.22 -6.25
C TYR A 406 14.71 -13.10 -6.29
N THR A 407 14.43 -11.93 -5.74
CA THR A 407 15.31 -10.75 -5.79
C THR A 407 15.78 -10.28 -4.43
N THR A 408 15.30 -10.88 -3.35
CA THR A 408 15.56 -10.42 -1.97
C THR A 408 16.19 -11.51 -1.08
N ASP A 409 16.41 -12.71 -1.62
CA ASP A 409 17.13 -13.79 -0.96
C ASP A 409 18.00 -14.55 -1.97
N TRP A 410 19.33 -14.56 -1.74
CA TRP A 410 20.30 -15.24 -2.60
C TRP A 410 20.06 -16.75 -2.73
N LYS A 411 19.49 -17.38 -1.70
CA LYS A 411 19.21 -18.82 -1.68
C LYS A 411 18.01 -19.21 -2.54
N GLU A 412 17.16 -18.24 -2.89
CA GLU A 412 15.92 -18.44 -3.64
C GLU A 412 16.02 -17.90 -5.09
N LEU A 413 17.24 -17.68 -5.59
CA LEU A 413 17.46 -17.29 -6.99
C LEU A 413 17.01 -18.40 -7.94
N LEU A 414 16.50 -17.98 -9.12
CA LEU A 414 16.15 -18.92 -10.19
C LEU A 414 17.40 -19.66 -10.67
N VAL A 415 17.35 -20.99 -10.62
CA VAL A 415 18.36 -21.86 -11.22
C VAL A 415 17.90 -22.25 -12.61
N VAL A 416 18.59 -21.73 -13.64
CA VAL A 416 18.34 -22.10 -15.03
C VAL A 416 19.30 -23.22 -15.43
N LYS A 417 18.73 -24.36 -15.79
CA LYS A 417 19.52 -25.43 -16.41
C LYS A 417 19.76 -25.07 -17.88
N ALA A 418 21.02 -24.84 -18.25
CA ALA A 418 21.38 -24.78 -19.66
C ALA A 418 21.24 -26.19 -20.24
N GLY A 419 20.21 -26.41 -21.03
CA GLY A 419 20.09 -27.64 -21.81
C GLY A 419 21.24 -27.74 -22.85
N PRO A 420 21.60 -28.95 -23.34
CA PRO A 420 22.50 -29.08 -24.48
C PRO A 420 21.96 -28.22 -25.62
N LYS A 421 22.84 -27.49 -26.31
CA LYS A 421 22.48 -26.75 -27.52
C LYS A 421 21.85 -27.78 -28.46
N GLY A 422 20.55 -27.68 -28.66
CA GLY A 422 19.87 -28.50 -29.65
C GLY A 422 20.54 -28.28 -30.99
N GLU A 423 21.11 -29.31 -31.53
CA GLU A 423 21.47 -29.38 -32.94
C GLU A 423 20.20 -29.09 -33.72
N LYS A 424 20.27 -28.10 -34.62
CA LYS A 424 19.21 -27.71 -35.53
C LYS A 424 18.95 -28.77 -36.57
#